data_4a1322dbc426f20f18e44c895eab8751
#
_entry.id   4a1322dbc426f20f18e44c895eab8751
#
_cell.length_a   1.000
_cell.length_b   1.000
_cell.length_c   1.000
_cell.angle_alpha   90.00
_cell.angle_beta   90.00
_cell.angle_gamma   90.00
#
_symmetry.space_group_name_H-M   'P 1'
#
loop_
_entity.id
_entity.type
_entity.pdbx_description
1 polymer ?
#
loop_
_entity_poly.entity_id
_entity_poly.type
_entity_poly.pdbx_seq_one_letter_code
_entity_poly.pdbx_strand_id
1 'polypeptide(L)'
;MKLLDLIIIFGYLIGIVLFGTWFGRKQKTTSDYFLGDRSVPWWAVAFSIVATETSTITFISVPGIAFARGGNFQFLQLVFGYLLGRVVISLLFIPSYFRGQLLTVYQLLDRRFGGKIKVLAASLFVVMRNIADGIRLLLTAIVLAAVYISFQPGANAEMIIVASIVLIGVAMIVFTYFGGMEAVIWVEVIQLGIYIAGAIAAAVVLIGAIDGGFAAATTFGSQFGKFSIFDFSLSATKTFTFWSGLIGGCFLTMSTHGTDQYLVQRYLCTDRPRKAVTALLTSGAIVLGQFIGFLFIGVLLFAFYHPFTDSAYLTATPAFPFAAGDRVFPDFITRYMPSGLAGLVVAAIFAAAMSSSLNSIAATAVNDLYKPIRPQRSDEHYLKVSHILTLVWGVVQIGVALAVRNQAGSALSNALSVASLINGPILGVFLVGTFLRRVSQPPALIGMLASCAVMLYVFLQTTIAWTWYVFLGSVVTFVVAWLTSFVFAPAPASARDELAPATVTKD
;
A
#
# COMPACT_ATOMS: atom_id res chain seq x y z
N MET A 1 -11.49 16.88 -20.80
CA MET A 1 -11.81 17.52 -19.49
C MET A 1 -12.20 18.97 -19.68
N LYS A 2 -12.98 19.58 -18.77
CA LYS A 2 -13.47 20.97 -18.83
C LYS A 2 -13.02 21.75 -17.60
N LEU A 3 -13.20 23.08 -17.61
CA LEU A 3 -12.84 23.95 -16.48
C LEU A 3 -13.47 23.51 -15.15
N LEU A 4 -14.68 22.96 -15.17
CA LEU A 4 -15.36 22.41 -13.99
C LEU A 4 -14.54 21.28 -13.35
N ASP A 5 -13.89 20.43 -14.12
CA ASP A 5 -13.05 19.35 -13.61
C ASP A 5 -11.85 19.88 -12.84
N LEU A 6 -11.19 20.93 -13.34
CA LEU A 6 -10.09 21.59 -12.63
C LEU A 6 -10.54 22.23 -11.32
N ILE A 7 -11.70 22.90 -11.34
CA ILE A 7 -12.28 23.51 -10.12
C ILE A 7 -12.52 22.44 -9.06
N ILE A 8 -13.06 21.28 -9.45
CA ILE A 8 -13.31 20.16 -8.53
C ILE A 8 -11.99 19.61 -7.98
N ILE A 9 -10.99 19.38 -8.83
CA ILE A 9 -9.68 18.85 -8.43
C ILE A 9 -8.98 19.79 -7.43
N PHE A 10 -8.83 21.05 -7.77
CA PHE A 10 -8.15 22.00 -6.89
C PHE A 10 -8.98 22.33 -5.64
N GLY A 11 -10.30 22.44 -5.77
CA GLY A 11 -11.20 22.61 -4.62
C GLY A 11 -11.11 21.45 -3.63
N TYR A 12 -11.03 20.21 -4.13
CA TYR A 12 -10.84 19.04 -3.32
C TYR A 12 -9.47 19.02 -2.62
N LEU A 13 -8.37 19.31 -3.34
CA LEU A 13 -7.01 19.38 -2.77
C LEU A 13 -6.93 20.43 -1.66
N ILE A 14 -7.45 21.62 -1.89
CA ILE A 14 -7.48 22.70 -0.90
C ILE A 14 -8.36 22.28 0.29
N GLY A 15 -9.53 21.72 0.03
CA GLY A 15 -10.47 21.26 1.06
C GLY A 15 -9.85 20.21 2.00
N ILE A 16 -9.10 19.24 1.45
CA ILE A 16 -8.40 18.22 2.24
C ILE A 16 -7.30 18.84 3.11
N VAL A 17 -6.49 19.76 2.57
CA VAL A 17 -5.44 20.43 3.34
C VAL A 17 -6.05 21.22 4.49
N LEU A 18 -7.12 21.99 4.24
CA LEU A 18 -7.83 22.74 5.27
C LEU A 18 -8.47 21.83 6.33
N PHE A 19 -9.09 20.74 5.88
CA PHE A 19 -9.70 19.75 6.77
C PHE A 19 -8.63 19.09 7.67
N GLY A 20 -7.51 18.68 7.10
CA GLY A 20 -6.40 18.09 7.83
C GLY A 20 -5.80 19.06 8.87
N THR A 21 -5.59 20.31 8.49
CA THR A 21 -5.05 21.32 9.41
C THR A 21 -5.98 21.65 10.57
N TRP A 22 -7.30 21.47 10.41
CA TRP A 22 -8.28 21.66 11.47
C TRP A 22 -8.08 20.67 12.64
N PHE A 23 -7.72 19.42 12.38
CA PHE A 23 -7.41 18.42 13.41
C PHE A 23 -6.15 18.77 14.22
N GLY A 24 -5.17 19.43 13.62
CA GLY A 24 -3.91 19.79 14.25
C GLY A 24 -4.03 20.67 15.52
N ARG A 25 -5.16 21.37 15.65
CA ARG A 25 -5.40 22.27 16.79
C ARG A 25 -5.53 21.55 18.14
N LYS A 26 -5.76 20.24 18.15
CA LYS A 26 -5.99 19.43 19.35
C LYS A 26 -4.76 18.64 19.81
N GLN A 27 -3.69 18.58 18.99
CA GLN A 27 -2.54 17.72 19.28
C GLN A 27 -1.59 18.37 20.28
N LYS A 28 -1.37 17.69 21.41
CA LYS A 28 -0.48 18.16 22.49
C LYS A 28 0.63 17.15 22.80
N THR A 29 0.45 15.88 22.46
CA THR A 29 1.35 14.78 22.78
C THR A 29 1.76 14.01 21.53
N THR A 30 2.84 13.21 21.63
CA THR A 30 3.22 12.28 20.57
C THR A 30 2.15 11.19 20.34
N SER A 31 1.40 10.81 21.39
CA SER A 31 0.28 9.89 21.28
C SER A 31 -0.86 10.48 20.46
N ASP A 32 -1.22 11.75 20.69
CA ASP A 32 -2.25 12.45 19.89
C ASP A 32 -1.83 12.49 18.41
N TYR A 33 -0.57 12.89 18.15
CA TYR A 33 -0.06 13.06 16.80
C TYR A 33 0.03 11.76 16.02
N PHE A 34 0.52 10.67 16.64
CA PHE A 34 0.76 9.40 15.99
C PHE A 34 -0.40 8.40 16.07
N LEU A 35 -1.26 8.49 17.10
CA LEU A 35 -2.29 7.48 17.35
C LEU A 35 -3.70 8.06 17.49
N GLY A 36 -3.88 9.39 17.35
CA GLY A 36 -5.20 10.03 17.52
C GLY A 36 -5.82 9.70 18.88
N ASP A 37 -4.98 9.68 19.94
CA ASP A 37 -5.36 9.30 21.31
C ASP A 37 -6.12 7.95 21.43
N ARG A 38 -5.93 7.04 20.46
CA ARG A 38 -6.57 5.71 20.36
C ARG A 38 -8.11 5.77 20.38
N SER A 39 -8.69 6.87 19.96
CA SER A 39 -10.14 7.14 20.01
C SER A 39 -10.87 6.87 18.70
N VAL A 40 -10.15 6.49 17.64
CA VAL A 40 -10.70 6.33 16.30
C VAL A 40 -11.64 5.12 16.24
N PRO A 41 -12.88 5.27 15.72
CA PRO A 41 -13.82 4.17 15.63
C PRO A 41 -13.36 3.11 14.61
N TRP A 42 -13.62 1.84 14.91
CA TRP A 42 -13.15 0.70 14.12
C TRP A 42 -13.56 0.76 12.63
N TRP A 43 -14.74 1.28 12.32
CA TRP A 43 -15.21 1.40 10.93
C TRP A 43 -14.40 2.45 10.15
N ALA A 44 -14.02 3.57 10.79
CA ALA A 44 -13.15 4.56 10.16
C ALA A 44 -11.75 3.99 9.91
N VAL A 45 -11.23 3.20 10.86
CA VAL A 45 -9.98 2.46 10.67
C VAL A 45 -10.10 1.46 9.52
N ALA A 46 -11.20 0.71 9.42
CA ALA A 46 -11.45 -0.23 8.31
C ALA A 46 -11.43 0.51 6.95
N PHE A 47 -12.12 1.62 6.84
CA PHE A 47 -12.18 2.43 5.62
C PHE A 47 -10.82 3.06 5.29
N SER A 48 -10.10 3.53 6.29
CA SER A 48 -8.74 4.03 6.13
C SER A 48 -7.78 2.94 5.61
N ILE A 49 -7.87 1.71 6.11
CA ILE A 49 -7.09 0.57 5.60
C ILE A 49 -7.40 0.35 4.11
N VAL A 50 -8.68 0.28 3.72
CA VAL A 50 -9.08 0.08 2.33
C VAL A 50 -8.57 1.21 1.44
N ALA A 51 -8.74 2.47 1.85
CA ALA A 51 -8.26 3.64 1.11
C ALA A 51 -6.73 3.61 0.94
N THR A 52 -6.00 3.17 1.96
CA THR A 52 -4.54 3.03 1.92
C THR A 52 -4.08 1.97 0.92
N GLU A 53 -4.78 0.83 0.85
CA GLU A 53 -4.53 -0.23 -0.13
C GLU A 53 -4.92 0.19 -1.55
N THR A 54 -5.97 1.01 -1.67
CA THR A 54 -6.45 1.55 -2.94
C THR A 54 -5.60 2.73 -3.37
N SER A 55 -4.36 2.44 -3.72
CA SER A 55 -3.47 3.46 -4.27
C SER A 55 -3.89 3.88 -5.68
N THR A 56 -3.35 5.01 -6.15
CA THR A 56 -3.45 5.43 -7.57
C THR A 56 -3.16 4.27 -8.53
N ILE A 57 -2.15 3.45 -8.21
CA ILE A 57 -1.76 2.29 -9.00
C ILE A 57 -2.91 1.28 -9.04
N THR A 58 -3.48 0.94 -7.90
CA THR A 58 -4.60 -0.03 -7.82
C THR A 58 -5.79 0.44 -8.64
N PHE A 59 -6.16 1.71 -8.53
CA PHE A 59 -7.30 2.28 -9.25
C PHE A 59 -7.11 2.26 -10.77
N ILE A 60 -5.90 2.49 -11.24
CA ILE A 60 -5.57 2.56 -12.68
C ILE A 60 -5.19 1.19 -13.24
N SER A 61 -4.36 0.43 -12.52
CA SER A 61 -3.74 -0.78 -13.09
C SER A 61 -4.64 -2.01 -12.98
N VAL A 62 -5.51 -2.12 -11.98
CA VAL A 62 -6.36 -3.31 -11.83
C VAL A 62 -7.37 -3.45 -12.98
N PRO A 63 -8.08 -2.38 -13.40
CA PRO A 63 -8.86 -2.45 -14.65
C PRO A 63 -7.99 -2.82 -15.87
N GLY A 64 -6.77 -2.28 -15.94
CA GLY A 64 -5.80 -2.58 -16.98
C GLY A 64 -5.40 -4.06 -17.06
N ILE A 65 -5.32 -4.75 -15.91
CA ILE A 65 -5.02 -6.20 -15.86
C ILE A 65 -6.11 -7.00 -16.58
N ALA A 66 -7.38 -6.75 -16.30
CA ALA A 66 -8.47 -7.48 -16.96
C ALA A 66 -8.66 -7.04 -18.41
N PHE A 67 -8.42 -5.75 -18.73
CA PHE A 67 -8.46 -5.22 -20.09
C PHE A 67 -7.40 -5.85 -20.98
N ALA A 68 -6.18 -6.04 -20.50
CA ALA A 68 -5.01 -6.47 -21.27
C ALA A 68 -5.28 -7.75 -22.08
N ARG A 69 -4.50 -7.96 -23.15
CA ARG A 69 -4.55 -9.19 -23.96
C ARG A 69 -4.29 -10.41 -23.07
N GLY A 70 -5.19 -11.39 -23.09
CA GLY A 70 -5.13 -12.56 -22.20
C GLY A 70 -5.40 -12.23 -20.73
N GLY A 71 -5.63 -10.95 -20.38
CA GLY A 71 -5.99 -10.53 -19.04
C GLY A 71 -7.38 -11.03 -18.64
N ASN A 72 -7.54 -11.32 -17.36
CA ASN A 72 -8.74 -11.92 -16.80
C ASN A 72 -8.86 -11.64 -15.29
N PHE A 73 -9.65 -12.44 -14.56
CA PHE A 73 -9.87 -12.29 -13.14
C PHE A 73 -8.87 -13.08 -12.25
N GLN A 74 -7.78 -13.63 -12.81
CA GLN A 74 -6.80 -14.41 -12.05
C GLN A 74 -6.14 -13.62 -10.91
N PHE A 75 -6.13 -12.30 -10.97
CA PHE A 75 -5.68 -11.45 -9.86
C PHE A 75 -6.43 -11.72 -8.54
N LEU A 76 -7.70 -12.17 -8.61
CA LEU A 76 -8.47 -12.50 -7.40
C LEU A 76 -7.86 -13.64 -6.57
N GLN A 77 -7.05 -14.51 -7.16
CA GLN A 77 -6.32 -15.53 -6.42
C GLN A 77 -5.37 -14.92 -5.39
N LEU A 78 -4.74 -13.78 -5.73
CA LEU A 78 -3.92 -13.00 -4.79
C LEU A 78 -4.77 -12.38 -3.68
N VAL A 79 -5.97 -11.89 -4.01
CA VAL A 79 -6.90 -11.31 -3.03
C VAL A 79 -7.39 -12.36 -2.04
N PHE A 80 -7.59 -13.62 -2.44
CA PHE A 80 -7.88 -14.71 -1.51
C PHE A 80 -6.74 -14.93 -0.50
N GLY A 81 -5.49 -14.81 -0.95
CA GLY A 81 -4.33 -14.78 -0.07
C GLY A 81 -4.37 -13.59 0.91
N TYR A 82 -4.80 -12.42 0.45
CA TYR A 82 -4.97 -11.25 1.33
C TYR A 82 -5.98 -11.50 2.45
N LEU A 83 -7.09 -12.17 2.16
CA LEU A 83 -8.08 -12.53 3.17
C LEU A 83 -7.51 -13.50 4.20
N LEU A 84 -6.82 -14.54 3.73
CA LEU A 84 -6.15 -15.51 4.61
C LEU A 84 -5.11 -14.83 5.50
N GLY A 85 -4.28 -13.95 4.94
CA GLY A 85 -3.28 -13.18 5.68
C GLY A 85 -3.89 -12.33 6.80
N ARG A 86 -5.04 -11.68 6.56
CA ARG A 86 -5.76 -10.91 7.59
C ARG A 86 -6.24 -11.78 8.75
N VAL A 87 -6.71 -12.98 8.47
CA VAL A 87 -7.08 -13.94 9.53
C VAL A 87 -5.85 -14.32 10.35
N VAL A 88 -4.73 -14.63 9.70
CA VAL A 88 -3.48 -14.96 10.39
C VAL A 88 -2.98 -13.82 11.26
N ILE A 89 -2.99 -12.57 10.74
CA ILE A 89 -2.60 -11.38 11.51
C ILE A 89 -3.51 -11.18 12.73
N SER A 90 -4.81 -11.37 12.56
CA SER A 90 -5.79 -11.23 13.64
C SER A 90 -5.53 -12.19 14.81
N LEU A 91 -5.03 -13.37 14.50
CA LEU A 91 -4.74 -14.42 15.49
C LEU A 91 -3.33 -14.27 16.10
N LEU A 92 -2.32 -13.97 15.27
CA LEU A 92 -0.93 -14.00 15.71
C LEU A 92 -0.41 -12.65 16.19
N PHE A 93 -0.72 -11.55 15.51
CA PHE A 93 -0.03 -10.27 15.73
C PHE A 93 -0.86 -9.25 16.50
N ILE A 94 -2.13 -9.04 16.15
CA ILE A 94 -2.95 -8.00 16.79
C ILE A 94 -2.99 -8.14 18.32
N PRO A 95 -3.15 -9.33 18.92
CA PRO A 95 -3.14 -9.46 20.38
C PRO A 95 -1.85 -8.94 21.03
N SER A 96 -0.71 -9.12 20.36
CA SER A 96 0.59 -8.66 20.87
C SER A 96 0.75 -7.13 20.79
N TYR A 97 0.10 -6.46 19.82
CA TYR A 97 0.17 -5.00 19.68
C TYR A 97 -0.49 -4.24 20.82
N PHE A 98 -1.44 -4.86 21.50
CA PHE A 98 -2.17 -4.27 22.63
C PHE A 98 -1.59 -4.68 23.98
N ARG A 99 -0.50 -5.45 24.03
CA ARG A 99 0.28 -5.73 25.24
C ARG A 99 1.19 -4.54 25.56
N GLY A 100 0.67 -3.56 26.25
CA GLY A 100 1.37 -2.34 26.60
C GLY A 100 1.11 -1.19 25.59
N GLN A 101 1.67 -0.03 25.90
CA GLN A 101 1.44 1.18 25.10
C GLN A 101 2.50 1.28 23.99
N LEU A 102 2.24 0.65 22.84
CA LEU A 102 3.12 0.76 21.67
C LEU A 102 2.80 2.03 20.88
N LEU A 103 3.83 2.73 20.41
CA LEU A 103 3.76 3.79 19.40
C LEU A 103 4.14 3.25 18.02
N THR A 104 5.01 2.24 17.99
CA THR A 104 5.41 1.57 16.75
C THR A 104 5.44 0.06 16.92
N VAL A 105 5.24 -0.66 15.82
CA VAL A 105 5.30 -2.12 15.80
C VAL A 105 6.71 -2.64 16.12
N TYR A 106 7.75 -1.87 15.80
CA TYR A 106 9.14 -2.27 16.01
C TYR A 106 9.56 -2.29 17.47
N GLN A 107 8.80 -1.64 18.35
CA GLN A 107 9.02 -1.74 19.80
C GLN A 107 8.79 -3.17 20.33
N LEU A 108 8.00 -3.99 19.63
CA LEU A 108 7.88 -5.42 19.96
C LEU A 108 9.17 -6.19 19.68
N LEU A 109 9.85 -5.84 18.59
CA LEU A 109 11.17 -6.44 18.28
C LEU A 109 12.21 -6.05 19.32
N ASP A 110 12.15 -4.82 19.86
CA ASP A 110 13.02 -4.38 20.96
C ASP A 110 12.83 -5.24 22.21
N ARG A 111 11.57 -5.41 22.63
CA ARG A 111 11.21 -6.23 23.80
C ARG A 111 11.63 -7.69 23.63
N ARG A 112 11.47 -8.23 22.40
CA ARG A 112 11.75 -9.63 22.11
C ARG A 112 13.23 -9.93 21.86
N PHE A 113 13.94 -9.09 21.12
CA PHE A 113 15.30 -9.33 20.64
C PHE A 113 16.30 -8.23 21.06
N GLY A 114 15.81 -7.05 21.45
CA GLY A 114 16.63 -5.89 21.80
C GLY A 114 16.89 -4.92 20.63
N GLY A 115 17.52 -3.81 20.96
CA GLY A 115 17.62 -2.62 20.13
C GLY A 115 18.23 -2.79 18.74
N LYS A 116 19.18 -3.72 18.55
CA LYS A 116 19.83 -3.90 17.23
C LYS A 116 18.84 -4.38 16.16
N ILE A 117 17.95 -5.30 16.49
CA ILE A 117 16.92 -5.80 15.56
C ILE A 117 15.88 -4.71 15.30
N LYS A 118 15.45 -4.00 16.34
CA LYS A 118 14.52 -2.86 16.20
C LYS A 118 15.09 -1.81 15.24
N VAL A 119 16.34 -1.36 15.49
CA VAL A 119 16.97 -0.32 14.67
C VAL A 119 17.12 -0.77 13.20
N LEU A 120 17.53 -2.03 12.98
CA LEU A 120 17.65 -2.56 11.61
C LEU A 120 16.30 -2.58 10.91
N ALA A 121 15.25 -3.15 11.53
CA ALA A 121 13.91 -3.22 10.95
C ALA A 121 13.32 -1.82 10.69
N ALA A 122 13.45 -0.91 11.66
CA ALA A 122 13.02 0.47 11.54
C ALA A 122 13.75 1.22 10.40
N SER A 123 15.07 1.04 10.29
CA SER A 123 15.86 1.67 9.22
C SER A 123 15.47 1.14 7.84
N LEU A 124 15.32 -0.17 7.69
CA LEU A 124 14.84 -0.79 6.45
C LEU A 124 13.45 -0.28 6.06
N PHE A 125 12.53 -0.17 7.02
CA PHE A 125 11.22 0.40 6.79
C PHE A 125 11.30 1.85 6.30
N VAL A 126 12.03 2.71 7.01
CA VAL A 126 12.15 4.14 6.66
C VAL A 126 12.71 4.31 5.25
N VAL A 127 13.79 3.60 4.90
CA VAL A 127 14.39 3.70 3.56
C VAL A 127 13.44 3.20 2.49
N MET A 128 12.89 1.98 2.66
CA MET A 128 11.98 1.38 1.70
C MET A 128 10.74 2.26 1.47
N ARG A 129 10.16 2.78 2.55
CA ARG A 129 8.92 3.54 2.48
C ARG A 129 9.12 4.89 1.80
N ASN A 130 10.25 5.57 2.04
CA ASN A 130 10.57 6.82 1.32
C ASN A 130 10.72 6.59 -0.19
N ILE A 131 11.36 5.48 -0.60
CA ILE A 131 11.49 5.13 -2.03
C ILE A 131 10.10 4.84 -2.62
N ALA A 132 9.32 3.98 -1.97
CA ALA A 132 7.99 3.59 -2.46
C ALA A 132 7.02 4.79 -2.58
N ASP A 133 7.02 5.67 -1.59
CA ASP A 133 6.13 6.85 -1.61
C ASP A 133 6.64 7.95 -2.55
N GLY A 134 7.95 8.10 -2.73
CA GLY A 134 8.50 8.99 -3.76
C GLY A 134 8.08 8.58 -5.17
N ILE A 135 8.07 7.28 -5.47
CA ILE A 135 7.57 6.75 -6.74
C ILE A 135 6.06 6.94 -6.86
N ARG A 136 5.29 6.70 -5.80
CA ARG A 136 3.85 6.97 -5.78
C ARG A 136 3.55 8.44 -6.06
N LEU A 137 4.32 9.36 -5.46
CA LEU A 137 4.23 10.80 -5.70
C LEU A 137 4.48 11.13 -7.17
N LEU A 138 5.51 10.55 -7.79
CA LEU A 138 5.80 10.72 -9.23
C LEU A 138 4.63 10.27 -10.10
N LEU A 139 4.08 9.08 -9.85
CA LEU A 139 2.97 8.55 -10.66
C LEU A 139 1.73 9.45 -10.58
N THR A 140 1.43 9.95 -9.39
CA THR A 140 0.32 10.88 -9.22
C THR A 140 0.59 12.22 -9.91
N ALA A 141 1.83 12.70 -9.86
CA ALA A 141 2.25 13.91 -10.55
C ALA A 141 2.16 13.78 -12.08
N ILE A 142 2.46 12.60 -12.63
CA ILE A 142 2.27 12.31 -14.07
C ILE A 142 0.79 12.42 -14.47
N VAL A 143 -0.13 11.92 -13.63
CA VAL A 143 -1.57 12.06 -13.88
C VAL A 143 -1.98 13.53 -13.85
N LEU A 144 -1.52 14.32 -12.86
CA LEU A 144 -1.82 15.75 -12.80
C LEU A 144 -1.26 16.51 -14.01
N ALA A 145 -0.04 16.18 -14.41
CA ALA A 145 0.58 16.76 -15.59
C ALA A 145 -0.21 16.43 -16.86
N ALA A 146 -0.65 15.20 -17.04
CA ALA A 146 -1.47 14.78 -18.18
C ALA A 146 -2.79 15.54 -18.24
N VAL A 147 -3.44 15.76 -17.08
CA VAL A 147 -4.64 16.58 -16.97
C VAL A 147 -4.34 18.01 -17.41
N TYR A 148 -3.29 18.64 -16.89
CA TYR A 148 -2.93 20.02 -17.24
C TYR A 148 -2.61 20.16 -18.75
N ILE A 149 -1.83 19.25 -19.30
CA ILE A 149 -1.44 19.23 -20.72
C ILE A 149 -2.68 19.08 -21.62
N SER A 150 -3.72 18.38 -21.18
CA SER A 150 -4.98 18.28 -21.94
C SER A 150 -5.68 19.64 -22.12
N PHE A 151 -5.43 20.59 -21.24
CA PHE A 151 -5.92 21.99 -21.36
C PHE A 151 -4.96 22.90 -22.13
N GLN A 152 -3.66 22.61 -22.05
CA GLN A 152 -2.62 23.44 -22.67
C GLN A 152 -1.62 22.57 -23.44
N PRO A 153 -1.99 22.09 -24.64
CA PRO A 153 -1.22 21.11 -25.40
C PRO A 153 0.21 21.53 -25.78
N GLY A 154 0.52 22.83 -25.72
CA GLY A 154 1.87 23.36 -25.99
C GLY A 154 2.77 23.46 -24.75
N ALA A 155 2.31 23.05 -23.56
CA ALA A 155 3.10 23.15 -22.34
C ALA A 155 4.24 22.12 -22.33
N ASN A 156 5.40 22.51 -21.75
CA ASN A 156 6.52 21.61 -21.57
C ASN A 156 6.16 20.50 -20.53
N ALA A 157 5.99 19.28 -21.01
CA ALA A 157 5.55 18.15 -20.19
C ALA A 157 6.49 17.89 -19.00
N GLU A 158 7.82 17.99 -19.19
CA GLU A 158 8.79 17.75 -18.11
C GLU A 158 8.64 18.82 -17.00
N MET A 159 8.52 20.08 -17.38
CA MET A 159 8.34 21.17 -16.41
C MET A 159 7.02 21.03 -15.65
N ILE A 160 5.95 20.60 -16.30
CA ILE A 160 4.66 20.38 -15.64
C ILE A 160 4.72 19.18 -14.68
N ILE A 161 5.42 18.10 -15.03
CA ILE A 161 5.63 16.96 -14.11
C ILE A 161 6.40 17.42 -12.87
N VAL A 162 7.49 18.18 -13.04
CA VAL A 162 8.27 18.71 -11.91
C VAL A 162 7.41 19.62 -11.02
N ALA A 163 6.65 20.54 -11.61
CA ALA A 163 5.74 21.42 -10.87
C ALA A 163 4.66 20.61 -10.11
N SER A 164 4.13 19.57 -10.73
CA SER A 164 3.14 18.66 -10.12
C SER A 164 3.72 17.89 -8.95
N ILE A 165 4.95 17.36 -9.06
CA ILE A 165 5.65 16.68 -7.95
C ILE A 165 5.78 17.61 -6.75
N VAL A 166 6.26 18.83 -6.98
CA VAL A 166 6.46 19.83 -5.92
C VAL A 166 5.12 20.22 -5.29
N LEU A 167 4.11 20.52 -6.11
CA LEU A 167 2.78 20.93 -5.63
C LEU A 167 2.14 19.85 -4.74
N ILE A 168 2.07 18.61 -5.21
CA ILE A 168 1.46 17.49 -4.46
C ILE A 168 2.30 17.18 -3.23
N GLY A 169 3.64 17.16 -3.36
CA GLY A 169 4.55 16.90 -2.26
C GLY A 169 4.44 17.95 -1.14
N VAL A 170 4.38 19.23 -1.48
CA VAL A 170 4.18 20.30 -0.49
C VAL A 170 2.80 20.18 0.17
N ALA A 171 1.73 19.93 -0.60
CA ALA A 171 0.39 19.74 -0.04
C ALA A 171 0.36 18.56 0.96
N MET A 172 1.02 17.45 0.62
CA MET A 172 1.16 16.28 1.46
C MET A 172 1.92 16.59 2.78
N ILE A 173 3.03 17.33 2.69
CA ILE A 173 3.81 17.76 3.86
C ILE A 173 2.94 18.61 4.77
N VAL A 174 2.29 19.66 4.25
CA VAL A 174 1.44 20.58 5.02
C VAL A 174 0.30 19.82 5.71
N PHE A 175 -0.41 18.99 4.96
CA PHE A 175 -1.47 18.15 5.47
C PHE A 175 -1.02 17.25 6.64
N THR A 176 0.10 16.52 6.47
CA THR A 176 0.59 15.58 7.48
C THR A 176 1.20 16.29 8.68
N TYR A 177 1.92 17.39 8.46
CA TYR A 177 2.56 18.18 9.50
C TYR A 177 1.55 18.71 10.54
N PHE A 178 0.42 19.24 10.07
CA PHE A 178 -0.61 19.79 10.95
C PHE A 178 -1.63 18.74 11.37
N GLY A 179 -1.99 17.80 10.52
CA GLY A 179 -3.12 16.91 10.73
C GLY A 179 -2.86 15.71 11.65
N GLY A 180 -1.66 15.15 11.63
CA GLY A 180 -1.36 13.89 12.33
C GLY A 180 -2.19 12.70 11.83
N MET A 181 -2.20 11.60 12.60
CA MET A 181 -2.80 10.34 12.16
C MET A 181 -4.33 10.37 12.12
N GLU A 182 -4.96 11.11 13.02
CA GLU A 182 -6.44 11.24 13.04
C GLU A 182 -6.94 11.90 11.75
N ALA A 183 -6.29 12.99 11.32
CA ALA A 183 -6.62 13.65 10.07
C ALA A 183 -6.42 12.74 8.86
N VAL A 184 -5.32 11.97 8.85
CA VAL A 184 -5.06 10.98 7.79
C VAL A 184 -6.21 9.99 7.68
N ILE A 185 -6.65 9.39 8.79
CA ILE A 185 -7.76 8.42 8.79
C ILE A 185 -9.05 9.03 8.26
N TRP A 186 -9.44 10.22 8.73
CA TRP A 186 -10.69 10.84 8.30
C TRP A 186 -10.68 11.29 6.84
N VAL A 187 -9.55 11.77 6.34
CA VAL A 187 -9.38 12.06 4.91
C VAL A 187 -9.48 10.79 4.07
N GLU A 188 -8.88 9.70 4.53
CA GLU A 188 -8.96 8.39 3.85
C GLU A 188 -10.39 7.83 3.82
N VAL A 189 -11.19 8.08 4.85
CA VAL A 189 -12.64 7.74 4.85
C VAL A 189 -13.38 8.48 3.74
N ILE A 190 -13.18 9.80 3.63
CA ILE A 190 -13.79 10.62 2.57
C ILE A 190 -13.30 10.14 1.19
N GLN A 191 -12.01 9.90 1.07
CA GLN A 191 -11.36 9.44 -0.15
C GLN A 191 -11.93 8.10 -0.63
N LEU A 192 -12.12 7.14 0.26
CA LEU A 192 -12.74 5.85 -0.08
C LEU A 192 -14.15 6.03 -0.66
N GLY A 193 -14.95 6.91 -0.05
CA GLY A 193 -16.28 7.25 -0.56
C GLY A 193 -16.23 7.78 -2.00
N ILE A 194 -15.29 8.66 -2.30
CA ILE A 194 -15.10 9.23 -3.64
C ILE A 194 -14.59 8.16 -4.62
N TYR A 195 -13.69 7.28 -4.21
CA TYR A 195 -13.23 6.16 -5.05
C TYR A 195 -14.36 5.23 -5.46
N ILE A 196 -15.16 4.81 -4.50
CA ILE A 196 -16.29 3.92 -4.78
C ILE A 196 -17.31 4.62 -5.68
N ALA A 197 -17.66 5.86 -5.37
CA ALA A 197 -18.59 6.64 -6.21
C ALA A 197 -18.05 6.86 -7.63
N GLY A 198 -16.75 7.18 -7.77
CA GLY A 198 -16.10 7.34 -9.07
C GLY A 198 -16.03 6.05 -9.88
N ALA A 199 -15.74 4.91 -9.24
CA ALA A 199 -15.73 3.60 -9.88
C ALA A 199 -17.14 3.19 -10.36
N ILE A 200 -18.18 3.40 -9.55
CA ILE A 200 -19.57 3.15 -9.93
C ILE A 200 -19.98 4.06 -11.08
N ALA A 201 -19.69 5.36 -11.01
CA ALA A 201 -19.99 6.30 -12.08
C ALA A 201 -19.33 5.90 -13.41
N ALA A 202 -18.05 5.49 -13.37
CA ALA A 202 -17.35 5.01 -14.55
C ALA A 202 -18.01 3.74 -15.13
N ALA A 203 -18.40 2.78 -14.29
CA ALA A 203 -19.09 1.57 -14.73
C ALA A 203 -20.45 1.89 -15.38
N VAL A 204 -21.22 2.80 -14.79
CA VAL A 204 -22.53 3.23 -15.33
C VAL A 204 -22.35 3.91 -16.70
N VAL A 205 -21.38 4.82 -16.83
CA VAL A 205 -21.09 5.49 -18.10
C VAL A 205 -20.63 4.49 -19.16
N LEU A 206 -19.75 3.54 -18.80
CA LEU A 206 -19.31 2.47 -19.72
C LEU A 206 -20.48 1.62 -20.20
N ILE A 207 -21.32 1.13 -19.28
CA ILE A 207 -22.47 0.30 -19.63
C ILE A 207 -23.43 1.05 -20.56
N GLY A 208 -23.66 2.34 -20.30
CA GLY A 208 -24.51 3.19 -21.16
C GLY A 208 -23.90 3.49 -22.54
N ALA A 209 -22.59 3.42 -22.68
CA ALA A 209 -21.87 3.69 -23.93
C ALA A 209 -21.63 2.42 -24.80
N ILE A 210 -21.89 1.23 -24.26
CA ILE A 210 -21.73 -0.04 -24.98
C ILE A 210 -23.07 -0.40 -25.64
N ASP A 211 -23.08 -0.65 -26.94
CA ASP A 211 -24.25 -1.13 -27.66
C ASP A 211 -24.71 -2.50 -27.10
N GLY A 212 -25.96 -2.60 -26.65
CA GLY A 212 -26.46 -3.75 -25.92
C GLY A 212 -26.10 -3.81 -24.43
N GLY A 213 -25.43 -2.80 -23.90
CA GLY A 213 -25.21 -2.55 -22.49
C GLY A 213 -24.48 -3.65 -21.74
N PHE A 214 -24.91 -3.91 -20.51
CA PHE A 214 -24.31 -4.90 -19.62
C PHE A 214 -24.28 -6.32 -20.21
N ALA A 215 -25.38 -6.75 -20.86
CA ALA A 215 -25.48 -8.11 -21.41
C ALA A 215 -24.47 -8.32 -22.55
N ALA A 216 -24.35 -7.36 -23.47
CA ALA A 216 -23.37 -7.41 -24.56
C ALA A 216 -21.93 -7.43 -24.02
N ALA A 217 -21.61 -6.57 -23.05
CA ALA A 217 -20.28 -6.50 -22.45
C ALA A 217 -19.87 -7.82 -21.78
N THR A 218 -20.79 -8.43 -21.02
CA THR A 218 -20.52 -9.71 -20.32
C THR A 218 -20.42 -10.88 -21.30
N THR A 219 -21.25 -10.93 -22.32
CA THR A 219 -21.18 -11.95 -23.38
C THR A 219 -19.85 -11.85 -24.12
N PHE A 220 -19.48 -10.63 -24.55
CA PHE A 220 -18.22 -10.39 -25.24
C PHE A 220 -17.01 -10.74 -24.35
N GLY A 221 -16.98 -10.28 -23.10
CA GLY A 221 -15.93 -10.64 -22.15
C GLY A 221 -15.81 -12.15 -21.93
N SER A 222 -16.93 -12.89 -21.89
CA SER A 222 -16.95 -14.35 -21.74
C SER A 222 -16.32 -15.06 -22.92
N GLN A 223 -16.54 -14.60 -24.15
CA GLN A 223 -15.95 -15.17 -25.37
C GLN A 223 -14.41 -15.12 -25.35
N PHE A 224 -13.85 -14.12 -24.68
CA PHE A 224 -12.39 -13.95 -24.53
C PHE A 224 -11.83 -14.46 -23.19
N GLY A 225 -12.61 -15.23 -22.42
CA GLY A 225 -12.18 -15.83 -21.16
C GLY A 225 -11.85 -14.82 -20.05
N LYS A 226 -12.41 -13.59 -20.13
CA LYS A 226 -12.10 -12.50 -19.18
C LYS A 226 -12.51 -12.80 -17.74
N PHE A 227 -13.44 -13.70 -17.51
CA PHE A 227 -13.94 -14.08 -16.19
C PHE A 227 -13.23 -15.29 -15.58
N SER A 228 -12.18 -15.81 -16.21
CA SER A 228 -11.37 -16.90 -15.64
C SER A 228 -10.68 -16.45 -14.36
N ILE A 229 -10.92 -17.16 -13.25
CA ILE A 229 -10.36 -16.82 -11.93
C ILE A 229 -9.18 -17.73 -11.59
N PHE A 230 -9.30 -19.04 -11.83
CA PHE A 230 -8.36 -20.02 -11.30
C PHE A 230 -7.35 -20.50 -12.34
N ASP A 231 -6.08 -20.50 -11.93
CA ASP A 231 -4.96 -21.19 -12.61
C ASP A 231 -4.23 -22.02 -11.53
N PHE A 232 -4.43 -23.34 -11.54
CA PHE A 232 -3.82 -24.26 -10.59
C PHE A 232 -2.41 -24.72 -10.99
N SER A 233 -1.82 -24.14 -12.02
CA SER A 233 -0.46 -24.50 -12.43
C SER A 233 0.55 -24.20 -11.31
N LEU A 234 1.44 -25.16 -11.03
CA LEU A 234 2.56 -24.99 -10.13
C LEU A 234 3.69 -24.30 -10.91
N SER A 235 3.83 -23.00 -10.72
CA SER A 235 4.86 -22.19 -11.39
C SER A 235 5.45 -21.18 -10.43
N ALA A 236 6.78 -21.13 -10.38
CA ALA A 236 7.49 -20.09 -9.63
C ALA A 236 7.63 -18.78 -10.43
N THR A 237 7.42 -18.81 -11.74
CA THR A 237 7.62 -17.67 -12.65
C THR A 237 6.33 -16.98 -13.06
N LYS A 238 5.18 -17.66 -12.98
CA LYS A 238 3.87 -17.04 -13.22
C LYS A 238 3.42 -16.25 -12.00
N THR A 239 3.01 -15.01 -12.21
CA THR A 239 2.62 -14.08 -11.15
C THR A 239 1.29 -14.48 -10.49
N PHE A 240 0.27 -14.84 -11.29
CA PHE A 240 -1.08 -15.10 -10.80
C PHE A 240 -1.47 -16.56 -11.03
N THR A 241 -1.08 -17.44 -10.11
CA THR A 241 -1.59 -18.82 -9.99
C THR A 241 -2.28 -18.97 -8.64
N PHE A 242 -3.06 -20.02 -8.46
CA PHE A 242 -3.72 -20.30 -7.16
C PHE A 242 -2.70 -20.36 -6.02
N TRP A 243 -1.58 -21.03 -6.24
CA TRP A 243 -0.55 -21.23 -5.20
C TRP A 243 0.23 -19.95 -4.91
N SER A 244 0.68 -19.23 -5.93
CA SER A 244 1.37 -17.95 -5.76
C SER A 244 0.43 -16.89 -5.17
N GLY A 245 -0.84 -16.91 -5.55
CA GLY A 245 -1.87 -16.02 -5.01
C GLY A 245 -2.16 -16.32 -3.54
N LEU A 246 -2.52 -17.56 -3.21
CA LEU A 246 -2.93 -17.92 -1.85
C LEU A 246 -1.76 -17.80 -0.86
N ILE A 247 -0.63 -18.44 -1.16
CA ILE A 247 0.55 -18.43 -0.27
C ILE A 247 1.25 -17.07 -0.32
N GLY A 248 1.62 -16.61 -1.51
CA GLY A 248 2.33 -15.36 -1.67
C GLY A 248 1.50 -14.16 -1.22
N GLY A 249 0.21 -14.11 -1.56
CA GLY A 249 -0.73 -13.08 -1.09
C GLY A 249 -0.91 -13.09 0.43
N CYS A 250 -0.98 -14.27 1.06
CA CYS A 250 -1.03 -14.41 2.50
C CYS A 250 0.22 -13.78 3.16
N PHE A 251 1.41 -14.17 2.74
CA PHE A 251 2.66 -13.64 3.29
C PHE A 251 2.85 -12.15 2.98
N LEU A 252 2.45 -11.71 1.80
CA LEU A 252 2.47 -10.29 1.44
C LEU A 252 1.58 -9.47 2.39
N THR A 253 0.36 -9.94 2.64
CA THR A 253 -0.54 -9.26 3.59
C THR A 253 -0.02 -9.35 5.02
N MET A 254 0.51 -10.50 5.44
CA MET A 254 1.13 -10.62 6.77
C MET A 254 2.27 -9.61 6.94
N SER A 255 3.04 -9.32 5.91
CA SER A 255 4.08 -8.30 5.98
C SER A 255 3.49 -6.89 6.00
N THR A 256 2.68 -6.53 5.01
CA THR A 256 2.18 -5.16 4.85
C THR A 256 1.20 -4.74 5.94
N HIS A 257 0.36 -5.65 6.43
CA HIS A 257 -0.64 -5.36 7.46
C HIS A 257 -0.23 -5.83 8.87
N GLY A 258 0.74 -6.72 8.96
CA GLY A 258 1.16 -7.28 10.25
C GLY A 258 2.49 -6.69 10.75
N THR A 259 3.40 -6.25 9.90
CA THR A 259 4.75 -5.84 10.34
C THR A 259 5.21 -4.49 9.79
N ASP A 260 4.44 -3.89 8.90
CA ASP A 260 4.70 -2.55 8.36
C ASP A 260 3.98 -1.49 9.22
N GLN A 261 4.76 -0.57 9.79
CA GLN A 261 4.25 0.51 10.65
C GLN A 261 3.16 1.34 9.95
N TYR A 262 3.21 1.49 8.64
CA TYR A 262 2.26 2.27 7.88
C TYR A 262 0.81 1.78 8.04
N LEU A 263 0.58 0.47 8.05
CA LEU A 263 -0.75 -0.10 8.28
C LEU A 263 -1.00 -0.46 9.73
N VAL A 264 0.01 -0.95 10.47
CA VAL A 264 -0.14 -1.28 11.88
C VAL A 264 -0.52 -0.07 12.71
N GLN A 265 0.00 1.11 12.40
CA GLN A 265 -0.33 2.35 13.12
C GLN A 265 -1.83 2.63 13.14
N ARG A 266 -2.59 2.26 12.08
CA ARG A 266 -4.04 2.43 12.03
C ARG A 266 -4.76 1.57 13.06
N TYR A 267 -4.31 0.34 13.28
CA TYR A 267 -4.89 -0.52 14.32
C TYR A 267 -4.63 0.04 15.71
N LEU A 268 -3.43 0.60 15.93
CA LEU A 268 -3.03 1.21 17.20
C LEU A 268 -3.85 2.48 17.53
N CYS A 269 -4.55 3.06 16.56
CA CYS A 269 -5.49 4.16 16.80
C CYS A 269 -6.81 3.70 17.45
N THR A 270 -7.05 2.39 17.60
CA THR A 270 -8.20 1.84 18.34
C THR A 270 -7.86 1.57 19.81
N ASP A 271 -8.87 1.54 20.68
CA ASP A 271 -8.70 1.35 22.12
C ASP A 271 -8.49 -0.11 22.55
N ARG A 272 -8.87 -1.09 21.69
CA ARG A 272 -8.83 -2.51 22.07
C ARG A 272 -8.62 -3.46 20.87
N PRO A 273 -8.04 -4.67 21.10
CA PRO A 273 -7.72 -5.64 20.06
C PRO A 273 -8.94 -6.04 19.20
N ARG A 274 -10.10 -6.24 19.82
CA ARG A 274 -11.33 -6.64 19.11
C ARG A 274 -11.72 -5.64 18.02
N LYS A 275 -11.61 -4.33 18.30
CA LYS A 275 -11.90 -3.27 17.31
C LYS A 275 -10.89 -3.31 16.16
N ALA A 276 -9.62 -3.53 16.44
CA ALA A 276 -8.57 -3.66 15.43
C ALA A 276 -8.81 -4.89 14.54
N VAL A 277 -9.14 -6.05 15.12
CA VAL A 277 -9.50 -7.27 14.37
C VAL A 277 -10.72 -7.04 13.49
N THR A 278 -11.79 -6.45 14.05
CA THR A 278 -13.00 -6.13 13.27
C THR A 278 -12.67 -5.20 12.10
N ALA A 279 -11.87 -4.16 12.33
CA ALA A 279 -11.46 -3.24 11.27
C ALA A 279 -10.68 -3.96 10.16
N LEU A 280 -9.72 -4.82 10.53
CA LEU A 280 -8.89 -5.57 9.58
C LEU A 280 -9.72 -6.57 8.76
N LEU A 281 -10.59 -7.34 9.38
CA LEU A 281 -11.40 -8.34 8.67
C LEU A 281 -12.46 -7.66 7.78
N THR A 282 -13.10 -6.60 8.26
CA THR A 282 -14.06 -5.81 7.45
C THR A 282 -13.36 -5.17 6.24
N SER A 283 -12.15 -4.64 6.42
CA SER A 283 -11.38 -4.11 5.28
C SER A 283 -11.13 -5.17 4.22
N GLY A 284 -10.89 -6.42 4.62
CA GLY A 284 -10.72 -7.53 3.67
C GLY A 284 -11.95 -7.79 2.80
N ALA A 285 -13.14 -7.80 3.40
CA ALA A 285 -14.38 -7.98 2.65
C ALA A 285 -14.63 -6.85 1.65
N ILE A 286 -14.36 -5.60 2.07
CA ILE A 286 -14.51 -4.42 1.19
C ILE A 286 -13.49 -4.49 0.04
N VAL A 287 -12.23 -4.83 0.34
CA VAL A 287 -11.16 -4.97 -0.65
C VAL A 287 -11.50 -6.05 -1.69
N LEU A 288 -12.05 -7.18 -1.28
CA LEU A 288 -12.50 -8.22 -2.22
C LEU A 288 -13.55 -7.67 -3.20
N GLY A 289 -14.60 -7.02 -2.67
CA GLY A 289 -15.65 -6.41 -3.51
C GLY A 289 -15.07 -5.34 -4.46
N GLN A 290 -14.14 -4.54 -3.98
CA GLN A 290 -13.50 -3.49 -4.75
C GLN A 290 -12.63 -4.05 -5.90
N PHE A 291 -11.85 -5.10 -5.67
CA PHE A 291 -11.05 -5.73 -6.74
C PHE A 291 -11.94 -6.41 -7.78
N ILE A 292 -13.03 -7.06 -7.36
CA ILE A 292 -14.04 -7.58 -8.30
C ILE A 292 -14.59 -6.45 -9.17
N GLY A 293 -14.98 -5.32 -8.56
CA GLY A 293 -15.48 -4.15 -9.28
C GLY A 293 -14.48 -3.56 -10.27
N PHE A 294 -13.22 -3.39 -9.87
CA PHE A 294 -12.18 -2.86 -10.76
C PHE A 294 -11.84 -3.79 -11.90
N LEU A 295 -11.73 -5.10 -11.67
CA LEU A 295 -11.54 -6.07 -12.74
C LEU A 295 -12.74 -6.05 -13.71
N PHE A 296 -13.95 -5.91 -13.18
CA PHE A 296 -15.14 -5.80 -14.00
C PHE A 296 -15.14 -4.52 -14.86
N ILE A 297 -14.71 -3.38 -14.31
CA ILE A 297 -14.48 -2.15 -15.09
C ILE A 297 -13.50 -2.42 -16.24
N GLY A 298 -12.45 -3.21 -15.99
CA GLY A 298 -11.52 -3.64 -17.05
C GLY A 298 -12.18 -4.43 -18.17
N VAL A 299 -13.14 -5.30 -17.85
CA VAL A 299 -13.94 -6.02 -18.87
C VAL A 299 -14.88 -5.07 -19.62
N LEU A 300 -15.50 -4.12 -18.92
CA LEU A 300 -16.33 -3.08 -19.56
C LEU A 300 -15.49 -2.22 -20.52
N LEU A 301 -14.29 -1.81 -20.12
CA LEU A 301 -13.34 -1.09 -20.99
C LEU A 301 -12.95 -1.92 -22.21
N PHE A 302 -12.72 -3.22 -22.02
CA PHE A 302 -12.43 -4.15 -23.13
C PHE A 302 -13.60 -4.22 -24.13
N ALA A 303 -14.82 -4.29 -23.64
CA ALA A 303 -16.01 -4.28 -24.49
C ALA A 303 -16.22 -2.90 -25.16
N PHE A 304 -15.99 -1.80 -24.45
CA PHE A 304 -16.17 -0.44 -24.94
C PHE A 304 -15.19 -0.09 -26.07
N TYR A 305 -13.92 -0.34 -25.88
CA TYR A 305 -12.90 -0.02 -26.90
C TYR A 305 -12.96 -0.97 -28.09
N HIS A 306 -13.63 -2.13 -27.96
CA HIS A 306 -13.71 -3.14 -29.03
C HIS A 306 -12.39 -3.25 -29.77
N PRO A 307 -11.26 -3.49 -29.06
CA PRO A 307 -9.95 -3.36 -29.66
C PRO A 307 -9.75 -4.30 -30.83
N PHE A 308 -10.71 -5.22 -31.06
CA PHE A 308 -10.64 -6.23 -32.10
C PHE A 308 -12.04 -6.68 -32.55
N THR A 309 -12.33 -6.46 -33.78
CA THR A 309 -13.27 -7.26 -34.53
C THR A 309 -12.50 -8.49 -35.01
N ASP A 310 -12.87 -9.69 -34.54
CA ASP A 310 -12.44 -10.97 -35.06
C ASP A 310 -11.06 -11.52 -34.64
N SER A 311 -10.58 -12.52 -35.38
CA SER A 311 -9.35 -13.28 -35.23
C SER A 311 -8.07 -12.46 -35.07
N ALA A 312 -8.07 -11.21 -35.44
CA ALA A 312 -6.97 -10.27 -35.25
C ALA A 312 -6.54 -10.10 -33.79
N TYR A 313 -7.44 -10.31 -32.81
CA TYR A 313 -7.10 -10.31 -31.39
C TYR A 313 -6.09 -11.42 -31.03
N LEU A 314 -6.21 -12.56 -31.67
CA LEU A 314 -5.37 -13.73 -31.40
C LEU A 314 -4.04 -13.71 -32.15
N THR A 315 -3.97 -13.01 -33.29
CA THR A 315 -2.86 -13.11 -34.24
C THR A 315 -2.05 -11.83 -34.43
N ALA A 316 -2.58 -10.65 -34.12
CA ALA A 316 -1.86 -9.39 -34.34
C ALA A 316 -1.09 -8.90 -33.10
N THR A 317 0.18 -8.81 -33.22
CA THR A 317 1.04 -7.76 -32.69
C THR A 317 0.88 -6.59 -33.66
N PRO A 318 0.61 -5.45 -33.41
CA PRO A 318 0.78 -4.34 -32.51
C PRO A 318 -0.43 -3.41 -32.33
N ALA A 319 -1.60 -3.79 -32.69
CA ALA A 319 -2.77 -2.89 -32.73
C ALA A 319 -3.61 -2.88 -31.45
N PHE A 320 -3.06 -3.27 -30.30
CA PHE A 320 -3.72 -2.97 -29.03
C PHE A 320 -3.70 -1.44 -28.85
N PRO A 321 -4.86 -0.76 -28.63
CA PRO A 321 -4.91 0.70 -28.69
C PRO A 321 -4.06 1.39 -27.63
N PHE A 322 -3.53 0.62 -26.66
CA PHE A 322 -2.68 1.13 -25.58
C PHE A 322 -1.42 0.28 -25.44
N ALA A 323 -0.26 0.93 -25.41
CA ALA A 323 1.03 0.25 -25.20
C ALA A 323 1.13 -0.43 -23.82
N ALA A 324 0.33 0.01 -22.85
CA ALA A 324 0.21 -0.59 -21.51
C ALA A 324 -1.25 -0.48 -21.02
N GLY A 325 -1.73 -1.52 -20.33
CA GLY A 325 -3.09 -1.56 -19.78
C GLY A 325 -3.39 -0.43 -18.79
N ASP A 326 -2.36 0.07 -18.12
CA ASP A 326 -2.48 1.19 -17.16
C ASP A 326 -2.94 2.51 -17.80
N ARG A 327 -2.91 2.63 -19.12
CA ARG A 327 -3.34 3.84 -19.84
C ARG A 327 -4.82 3.85 -20.21
N VAL A 328 -5.47 2.69 -20.22
CA VAL A 328 -6.85 2.58 -20.74
C VAL A 328 -7.86 3.31 -19.87
N PHE A 329 -7.79 3.14 -18.56
CA PHE A 329 -8.77 3.75 -17.66
C PHE A 329 -8.59 5.27 -17.54
N PRO A 330 -7.37 5.82 -17.40
CA PRO A 330 -7.13 7.25 -17.51
C PRO A 330 -7.60 7.86 -18.84
N ASP A 331 -7.41 7.19 -19.97
CA ASP A 331 -7.89 7.66 -21.27
C ASP A 331 -9.42 7.75 -21.28
N PHE A 332 -10.11 6.71 -20.80
CA PHE A 332 -11.56 6.71 -20.66
C PHE A 332 -12.06 7.87 -19.77
N ILE A 333 -11.46 8.05 -18.58
CA ILE A 333 -11.84 9.11 -17.65
C ILE A 333 -11.69 10.49 -18.30
N THR A 334 -10.60 10.73 -19.00
CA THR A 334 -10.29 12.06 -19.54
C THR A 334 -11.10 12.39 -20.81
N ARG A 335 -11.47 11.40 -21.62
CA ARG A 335 -12.12 11.63 -22.93
C ARG A 335 -13.62 11.39 -22.93
N TYR A 336 -14.08 10.38 -22.19
CA TYR A 336 -15.46 9.89 -22.33
C TYR A 336 -16.33 10.14 -21.09
N MET A 337 -15.74 10.34 -19.92
CA MET A 337 -16.54 10.65 -18.74
C MET A 337 -17.12 12.07 -18.80
N PRO A 338 -18.38 12.25 -18.35
CA PRO A 338 -18.98 13.56 -18.20
C PRO A 338 -18.15 14.49 -17.32
N SER A 339 -18.07 15.76 -17.72
CA SER A 339 -17.42 16.81 -16.92
C SER A 339 -18.04 16.90 -15.53
N GLY A 340 -17.25 17.10 -14.52
CA GLY A 340 -17.60 17.02 -13.09
C GLY A 340 -17.33 15.63 -12.52
N LEU A 341 -17.82 14.56 -13.15
CA LEU A 341 -17.49 13.19 -12.75
C LEU A 341 -16.02 12.87 -13.05
N ALA A 342 -15.53 13.25 -14.22
CA ALA A 342 -14.13 13.10 -14.57
C ALA A 342 -13.22 13.82 -13.55
N GLY A 343 -13.54 15.07 -13.21
CA GLY A 343 -12.83 15.85 -12.19
C GLY A 343 -12.85 15.19 -10.81
N LEU A 344 -13.99 14.62 -10.40
CA LEU A 344 -14.12 13.93 -9.11
C LEU A 344 -13.25 12.66 -9.04
N VAL A 345 -13.25 11.84 -10.11
CA VAL A 345 -12.40 10.63 -10.17
C VAL A 345 -10.92 10.98 -10.15
N VAL A 346 -10.53 12.01 -10.90
CA VAL A 346 -9.14 12.48 -10.89
C VAL A 346 -8.75 13.06 -9.53
N ALA A 347 -9.66 13.80 -8.87
CA ALA A 347 -9.42 14.28 -7.51
C ALA A 347 -9.21 13.13 -6.52
N ALA A 348 -9.98 12.03 -6.64
CA ALA A 348 -9.77 10.84 -5.83
C ALA A 348 -8.39 10.19 -6.05
N ILE A 349 -7.92 10.15 -7.31
CA ILE A 349 -6.58 9.67 -7.64
C ILE A 349 -5.50 10.52 -6.96
N PHE A 350 -5.66 11.84 -6.92
CA PHE A 350 -4.71 12.74 -6.24
C PHE A 350 -4.77 12.61 -4.72
N ALA A 351 -5.95 12.41 -4.18
CA ALA A 351 -6.10 12.15 -2.75
C ALA A 351 -5.33 10.91 -2.29
N ALA A 352 -5.23 9.89 -3.15
CA ALA A 352 -4.44 8.70 -2.87
C ALA A 352 -2.96 9.00 -2.62
N ALA A 353 -2.40 10.00 -3.27
CA ALA A 353 -1.03 10.45 -3.00
C ALA A 353 -0.90 11.15 -1.66
N MET A 354 -1.96 11.85 -1.22
CA MET A 354 -1.95 12.56 0.07
C MET A 354 -2.07 11.61 1.27
N SER A 355 -2.58 10.39 1.09
CA SER A 355 -2.51 9.30 2.06
C SER A 355 -1.08 8.78 2.15
N SER A 356 -0.17 9.62 2.63
CA SER A 356 1.24 9.29 2.71
C SER A 356 1.61 8.56 3.99
N SER A 357 2.70 7.81 3.94
CA SER A 357 3.30 7.19 5.12
C SER A 357 4.15 8.16 5.95
N LEU A 358 4.16 9.46 5.64
CA LEU A 358 5.01 10.45 6.34
C LEU A 358 4.83 10.40 7.87
N ASN A 359 3.58 10.28 8.34
CA ASN A 359 3.32 10.16 9.76
C ASN A 359 3.94 8.88 10.35
N SER A 360 3.82 7.75 9.64
CA SER A 360 4.39 6.46 10.08
C SER A 360 5.92 6.44 10.03
N ILE A 361 6.51 7.06 9.01
CA ILE A 361 7.97 7.24 8.91
C ILE A 361 8.47 8.13 10.05
N ALA A 362 7.80 9.24 10.33
CA ALA A 362 8.15 10.13 11.44
C ALA A 362 7.98 9.42 12.79
N ALA A 363 6.91 8.65 13.00
CA ALA A 363 6.70 7.85 14.20
C ALA A 363 7.84 6.86 14.44
N THR A 364 8.22 6.12 13.41
CA THR A 364 9.34 5.17 13.47
C THR A 364 10.67 5.88 13.69
N ALA A 365 10.95 6.94 12.94
CA ALA A 365 12.20 7.70 13.06
C ALA A 365 12.35 8.31 14.46
N VAL A 366 11.28 8.85 15.05
CA VAL A 366 11.33 9.41 16.42
C VAL A 366 11.45 8.31 17.47
N ASN A 367 10.57 7.31 17.45
CA ASN A 367 10.45 6.37 18.56
C ASN A 367 11.51 5.26 18.51
N ASP A 368 11.92 4.82 17.30
CA ASP A 368 12.81 3.68 17.14
C ASP A 368 14.25 4.06 16.83
N LEU A 369 14.51 5.24 16.24
CA LEU A 369 15.84 5.69 15.89
C LEU A 369 16.34 6.86 16.75
N TYR A 370 15.52 7.92 16.96
CA TYR A 370 15.96 9.12 17.69
C TYR A 370 15.89 8.96 19.22
N LYS A 371 14.79 8.46 19.74
CA LYS A 371 14.56 8.31 21.19
C LYS A 371 15.61 7.45 21.90
N PRO A 372 16.13 6.35 21.33
CA PRO A 372 17.23 5.59 21.90
C PRO A 372 18.54 6.37 22.02
N ILE A 373 18.80 7.32 21.10
CA ILE A 373 20.03 8.15 21.08
C ILE A 373 19.91 9.33 22.06
N ARG A 374 18.69 9.85 22.24
CA ARG A 374 18.39 11.00 23.12
C ARG A 374 17.27 10.66 24.09
N PRO A 375 17.48 9.74 25.02
CA PRO A 375 16.47 9.39 26.02
C PRO A 375 16.20 10.54 26.99
N GLN A 376 15.09 10.47 27.71
CA GLN A 376 14.76 11.41 28.82
C GLN A 376 14.52 12.87 28.38
N ARG A 377 14.06 13.10 27.15
CA ARG A 377 13.53 14.40 26.71
C ARG A 377 12.04 14.48 27.00
N SER A 378 11.52 15.71 27.07
CA SER A 378 10.07 15.94 27.24
C SER A 378 9.27 15.46 26.03
N ASP A 379 8.00 15.15 26.22
CA ASP A 379 7.12 14.75 25.12
C ASP A 379 6.95 15.89 24.10
N GLU A 380 6.93 17.15 24.57
CA GLU A 380 6.94 18.34 23.71
C GLU A 380 8.18 18.38 22.79
N HIS A 381 9.36 18.01 23.30
CA HIS A 381 10.56 17.92 22.48
C HIS A 381 10.41 16.85 21.40
N TYR A 382 9.92 15.65 21.74
CA TYR A 382 9.71 14.60 20.75
C TYR A 382 8.64 14.97 19.72
N LEU A 383 7.59 15.69 20.12
CA LEU A 383 6.58 16.22 19.20
C LEU A 383 7.19 17.23 18.21
N LYS A 384 8.04 18.17 18.67
CA LYS A 384 8.75 19.09 17.79
C LYS A 384 9.67 18.35 16.81
N VAL A 385 10.41 17.33 17.29
CA VAL A 385 11.23 16.48 16.42
C VAL A 385 10.37 15.71 15.40
N SER A 386 9.19 15.25 15.80
CA SER A 386 8.25 14.57 14.90
C SER A 386 7.83 15.47 13.73
N HIS A 387 7.49 16.72 14.01
CA HIS A 387 7.14 17.71 12.99
C HIS A 387 8.32 18.01 12.05
N ILE A 388 9.53 18.17 12.59
CA ILE A 388 10.74 18.39 11.78
C ILE A 388 11.01 17.18 10.88
N LEU A 389 10.92 15.96 11.41
CA LEU A 389 11.14 14.73 10.65
C LEU A 389 10.06 14.52 9.59
N THR A 390 8.80 14.89 9.85
CA THR A 390 7.75 14.89 8.83
C THR A 390 8.13 15.78 7.64
N LEU A 391 8.64 16.99 7.91
CA LEU A 391 9.11 17.89 6.85
C LEU A 391 10.33 17.32 6.12
N VAL A 392 11.33 16.84 6.83
CA VAL A 392 12.56 16.26 6.24
C VAL A 392 12.22 15.09 5.32
N TRP A 393 11.41 14.13 5.79
CA TRP A 393 11.04 12.96 4.99
C TRP A 393 10.14 13.32 3.81
N GLY A 394 9.29 14.32 3.95
CA GLY A 394 8.51 14.85 2.83
C GLY A 394 9.40 15.43 1.73
N VAL A 395 10.43 16.20 2.10
CA VAL A 395 11.43 16.71 1.14
C VAL A 395 12.21 15.57 0.50
N VAL A 396 12.58 14.54 1.27
CA VAL A 396 13.24 13.33 0.74
C VAL A 396 12.36 12.65 -0.30
N GLN A 397 11.05 12.48 -0.04
CA GLN A 397 10.12 11.87 -1.00
C GLN A 397 9.99 12.69 -2.29
N ILE A 398 9.94 14.02 -2.20
CA ILE A 398 10.00 14.90 -3.38
C ILE A 398 11.31 14.68 -4.13
N GLY A 399 12.44 14.62 -3.43
CA GLY A 399 13.76 14.35 -4.01
C GLY A 399 13.83 13.01 -4.74
N VAL A 400 13.28 11.94 -4.14
CA VAL A 400 13.17 10.61 -4.77
C VAL A 400 12.32 10.69 -6.04
N ALA A 401 11.13 11.32 -5.98
CA ALA A 401 10.26 11.49 -7.15
C ALA A 401 10.97 12.20 -8.30
N LEU A 402 11.71 13.27 -8.01
CA LEU A 402 12.51 14.01 -8.98
C LEU A 402 13.67 13.19 -9.56
N ALA A 403 14.34 12.39 -8.73
CA ALA A 403 15.48 11.56 -9.16
C ALA A 403 15.05 10.44 -10.13
N VAL A 404 13.88 9.83 -9.89
CA VAL A 404 13.40 8.69 -10.69
C VAL A 404 12.47 9.10 -11.85
N ARG A 405 12.17 10.39 -12.05
CA ARG A 405 11.17 10.86 -13.03
C ARG A 405 11.42 10.42 -14.46
N ASN A 406 12.68 10.30 -14.85
CA ASN A 406 13.07 9.90 -16.21
C ASN A 406 13.08 8.38 -16.41
N GLN A 407 12.85 7.59 -15.34
CA GLN A 407 12.90 6.14 -15.35
C GLN A 407 11.51 5.50 -15.14
N ALA A 408 10.44 6.31 -15.18
CA ALA A 408 9.10 5.94 -14.70
C ALA A 408 8.53 4.64 -15.30
N GLY A 409 8.83 4.28 -16.54
CA GLY A 409 8.27 3.07 -17.19
C GLY A 409 8.83 1.74 -16.66
N SER A 410 10.13 1.67 -16.34
CA SER A 410 10.79 0.46 -15.84
C SER A 410 11.02 0.48 -14.33
N ALA A 411 11.21 1.67 -13.75
CA ALA A 411 11.50 1.86 -12.33
C ALA A 411 10.33 1.49 -11.41
N LEU A 412 9.08 1.65 -11.86
CA LEU A 412 7.88 1.34 -11.07
C LEU A 412 7.80 -0.15 -10.72
N SER A 413 7.90 -1.02 -11.72
CA SER A 413 7.88 -2.48 -11.49
C SER A 413 9.02 -2.90 -10.58
N ASN A 414 10.22 -2.35 -10.79
CA ASN A 414 11.40 -2.64 -9.99
C ASN A 414 11.24 -2.15 -8.54
N ALA A 415 10.64 -0.98 -8.31
CA ALA A 415 10.49 -0.44 -6.97
C ALA A 415 9.45 -1.19 -6.14
N LEU A 416 8.34 -1.63 -6.73
CA LEU A 416 7.39 -2.52 -6.05
C LEU A 416 8.05 -3.86 -5.70
N SER A 417 8.90 -4.36 -6.57
CA SER A 417 9.69 -5.57 -6.32
C SER A 417 10.69 -5.35 -5.19
N VAL A 418 11.41 -4.22 -5.18
CA VAL A 418 12.37 -3.86 -4.11
C VAL A 418 11.68 -3.74 -2.76
N ALA A 419 10.49 -3.12 -2.70
CA ALA A 419 9.69 -3.09 -1.47
C ALA A 419 9.37 -4.50 -0.96
N SER A 420 8.99 -5.41 -1.87
CA SER A 420 8.71 -6.82 -1.53
C SER A 420 9.94 -7.57 -1.03
N LEU A 421 11.15 -7.21 -1.48
CA LEU A 421 12.42 -7.80 -1.01
C LEU A 421 12.68 -7.54 0.48
N ILE A 422 12.43 -6.32 0.95
CA ILE A 422 12.68 -5.90 2.33
C ILE A 422 11.59 -6.41 3.27
N ASN A 423 10.38 -6.52 2.78
CA ASN A 423 9.23 -6.96 3.56
C ASN A 423 9.38 -8.42 4.05
N GLY A 424 9.99 -9.31 3.26
CA GLY A 424 10.21 -10.70 3.64
C GLY A 424 11.10 -10.87 4.88
N PRO A 425 12.31 -10.30 4.91
CA PRO A 425 13.18 -10.32 6.09
C PRO A 425 12.53 -9.75 7.36
N ILE A 426 11.77 -8.65 7.25
CA ILE A 426 11.07 -8.05 8.39
C ILE A 426 9.98 -9.00 8.90
N LEU A 427 9.10 -9.52 8.03
CA LEU A 427 8.10 -10.50 8.45
C LEU A 427 8.75 -11.73 9.06
N GLY A 428 9.83 -12.22 8.46
CA GLY A 428 10.57 -13.38 8.94
C GLY A 428 11.02 -13.23 10.39
N VAL A 429 11.57 -12.08 10.78
CA VAL A 429 12.00 -11.87 12.18
C VAL A 429 10.82 -11.76 13.15
N PHE A 430 9.66 -11.24 12.72
CA PHE A 430 8.43 -11.31 13.53
C PHE A 430 7.96 -12.75 13.73
N LEU A 431 7.98 -13.58 12.68
CA LEU A 431 7.64 -15.00 12.78
C LEU A 431 8.62 -15.76 13.67
N VAL A 432 9.93 -15.48 13.58
CA VAL A 432 10.94 -16.01 14.50
C VAL A 432 10.59 -15.65 15.95
N GLY A 433 10.25 -14.38 16.19
CA GLY A 433 9.87 -13.93 17.54
C GLY A 433 8.61 -14.60 18.08
N THR A 434 7.66 -14.89 17.20
CA THR A 434 6.37 -15.52 17.53
C THR A 434 6.52 -17.02 17.83
N PHE A 435 7.29 -17.74 17.01
CA PHE A 435 7.31 -19.21 17.05
C PHE A 435 8.56 -19.82 17.66
N LEU A 436 9.71 -19.12 17.64
CA LEU A 436 11.01 -19.69 18.05
C LEU A 436 11.50 -19.06 19.37
N ARG A 437 10.99 -19.56 20.49
CA ARG A 437 11.32 -19.08 21.85
C ARG A 437 12.81 -19.10 22.16
N ARG A 438 13.57 -20.04 21.58
CA ARG A 438 15.02 -20.20 21.81
C ARG A 438 15.85 -19.10 21.17
N VAL A 439 15.41 -18.53 20.04
CA VAL A 439 16.22 -17.60 19.23
C VAL A 439 16.46 -16.32 19.99
N SER A 440 17.76 -15.98 20.20
CA SER A 440 18.24 -14.72 20.77
C SER A 440 18.56 -13.69 19.69
N GLN A 441 19.07 -12.51 20.07
CA GLN A 441 19.35 -11.40 19.14
C GLN A 441 20.35 -11.76 18.02
N PRO A 442 21.53 -12.40 18.27
CA PRO A 442 22.49 -12.68 17.21
C PRO A 442 21.94 -13.59 16.09
N PRO A 443 21.32 -14.77 16.39
CA PRO A 443 20.71 -15.61 15.36
C PRO A 443 19.62 -14.88 14.55
N ALA A 444 18.78 -14.08 15.20
CA ALA A 444 17.74 -13.29 14.52
C ALA A 444 18.35 -12.27 13.54
N LEU A 445 19.44 -11.61 13.93
CA LEU A 445 20.17 -10.66 13.09
C LEU A 445 20.81 -11.35 11.89
N ILE A 446 21.47 -12.49 12.10
CA ILE A 446 22.08 -13.30 11.03
C ILE A 446 20.99 -13.75 10.04
N GLY A 447 19.84 -14.27 10.53
CA GLY A 447 18.73 -14.67 9.69
C GLY A 447 18.19 -13.53 8.82
N MET A 448 18.02 -12.35 9.41
CA MET A 448 17.51 -11.17 8.69
C MET A 448 18.51 -10.67 7.62
N LEU A 449 19.79 -10.60 7.94
CA LEU A 449 20.84 -10.18 6.99
C LEU A 449 21.04 -11.20 5.87
N ALA A 450 21.07 -12.50 6.19
CA ALA A 450 21.12 -13.56 5.20
C ALA A 450 19.93 -13.52 4.25
N SER A 451 18.74 -13.28 4.78
CA SER A 451 17.54 -13.12 3.95
C SER A 451 17.64 -11.91 3.02
N CYS A 452 18.13 -10.76 3.49
CA CYS A 452 18.36 -9.59 2.62
C CYS A 452 19.31 -9.94 1.46
N ALA A 453 20.40 -10.66 1.73
CA ALA A 453 21.36 -11.06 0.71
C ALA A 453 20.77 -12.06 -0.30
N VAL A 454 20.06 -13.09 0.20
CA VAL A 454 19.39 -14.09 -0.65
C VAL A 454 18.32 -13.43 -1.52
N MET A 455 17.52 -12.54 -0.95
CA MET A 455 16.48 -11.86 -1.71
C MET A 455 17.04 -10.91 -2.77
N LEU A 456 18.16 -10.25 -2.49
CA LEU A 456 18.87 -9.46 -3.49
C LEU A 456 19.36 -10.34 -4.65
N TYR A 457 19.91 -11.53 -4.35
CA TYR A 457 20.28 -12.51 -5.36
C TYR A 457 19.07 -12.98 -6.18
N VAL A 458 17.96 -13.33 -5.52
CA VAL A 458 16.73 -13.75 -6.20
C VAL A 458 16.24 -12.68 -7.16
N PHE A 459 16.25 -11.43 -6.73
CA PHE A 459 15.80 -10.29 -7.56
C PHE A 459 16.70 -10.07 -8.80
N LEU A 460 18.03 -10.15 -8.62
CA LEU A 460 18.98 -9.82 -9.69
C LEU A 460 19.23 -10.97 -10.65
N GLN A 461 19.11 -12.23 -10.21
CA GLN A 461 19.62 -13.39 -10.92
C GLN A 461 18.54 -14.44 -11.26
N THR A 462 17.28 -14.23 -10.88
CA THR A 462 16.23 -15.23 -11.12
C THR A 462 15.01 -14.61 -11.80
N THR A 463 14.17 -15.49 -12.37
CA THR A 463 12.88 -15.12 -12.96
C THR A 463 11.70 -15.46 -12.06
N ILE A 464 11.94 -15.66 -10.75
CA ILE A 464 10.89 -15.94 -9.76
C ILE A 464 9.92 -14.78 -9.71
N ALA A 465 8.63 -15.06 -9.75
CA ALA A 465 7.59 -14.03 -9.68
C ALA A 465 7.61 -13.31 -8.32
N TRP A 466 7.43 -12.00 -8.33
CA TRP A 466 7.47 -11.15 -7.15
C TRP A 466 6.48 -11.56 -6.04
N THR A 467 5.41 -12.25 -6.40
CA THR A 467 4.43 -12.78 -5.45
C THR A 467 5.04 -13.75 -4.44
N TRP A 468 6.14 -14.43 -4.78
CA TRP A 468 6.86 -15.34 -3.89
C TRP A 468 7.88 -14.66 -2.98
N TYR A 469 8.26 -13.40 -3.24
CA TYR A 469 9.40 -12.75 -2.55
C TYR A 469 9.24 -12.66 -1.04
N VAL A 470 8.06 -12.25 -0.56
CA VAL A 470 7.84 -12.11 0.89
C VAL A 470 7.87 -13.48 1.58
N PHE A 471 7.27 -14.50 0.96
CA PHE A 471 7.33 -15.87 1.45
C PHE A 471 8.76 -16.38 1.54
N LEU A 472 9.52 -16.30 0.46
CA LEU A 472 10.92 -16.75 0.41
C LEU A 472 11.78 -16.02 1.43
N GLY A 473 11.71 -14.69 1.47
CA GLY A 473 12.47 -13.90 2.45
C GLY A 473 12.13 -14.24 3.89
N SER A 474 10.85 -14.48 4.18
CA SER A 474 10.41 -14.88 5.52
C SER A 474 10.92 -16.27 5.90
N VAL A 475 10.86 -17.22 4.97
CA VAL A 475 11.35 -18.61 5.18
C VAL A 475 12.86 -18.59 5.39
N VAL A 476 13.63 -17.86 4.58
CA VAL A 476 15.09 -17.76 4.74
C VAL A 476 15.44 -17.19 6.11
N THR A 477 14.80 -16.07 6.51
CA THR A 477 15.01 -15.51 7.85
C THR A 477 14.75 -16.52 8.95
N PHE A 478 13.60 -17.22 8.85
CA PHE A 478 13.14 -18.19 9.85
C PHE A 478 14.11 -19.37 9.98
N VAL A 479 14.46 -19.99 8.85
CA VAL A 479 15.33 -21.18 8.81
C VAL A 479 16.75 -20.85 9.27
N VAL A 480 17.33 -19.75 8.77
CA VAL A 480 18.71 -19.34 9.15
C VAL A 480 18.78 -18.96 10.62
N ALA A 481 17.80 -18.20 11.13
CA ALA A 481 17.77 -17.85 12.56
C ALA A 481 17.57 -19.10 13.44
N TRP A 482 16.75 -20.06 13.02
CA TRP A 482 16.55 -21.32 13.73
C TRP A 482 17.84 -22.14 13.76
N LEU A 483 18.49 -22.39 12.63
CA LEU A 483 19.71 -23.17 12.54
C LEU A 483 20.85 -22.54 13.35
N THR A 484 21.07 -21.23 13.21
CA THR A 484 22.12 -20.52 13.93
C THR A 484 21.85 -20.43 15.44
N SER A 485 20.58 -20.54 15.88
CA SER A 485 20.23 -20.52 17.30
C SER A 485 20.82 -21.66 18.12
N PHE A 486 21.27 -22.74 17.47
CA PHE A 486 21.93 -23.87 18.18
C PHE A 486 23.37 -23.55 18.55
N VAL A 487 24.00 -22.56 17.90
CA VAL A 487 25.38 -22.14 18.17
C VAL A 487 25.43 -21.04 19.25
N PHE A 488 24.36 -20.27 19.42
CA PHE A 488 24.32 -19.14 20.35
C PHE A 488 23.50 -19.49 21.62
N ALA A 489 23.77 -18.73 22.68
CA ALA A 489 22.97 -18.82 23.90
C ALA A 489 21.48 -18.55 23.65
N PRO A 490 20.58 -19.30 24.32
CA PRO A 490 19.14 -19.12 24.13
C PRO A 490 18.68 -17.75 24.66
N ALA A 491 17.56 -17.26 24.13
CA ALA A 491 16.94 -16.03 24.58
C ALA A 491 16.62 -16.09 26.10
N PRO A 492 16.76 -14.97 26.84
CA PRO A 492 16.37 -14.90 28.25
C PRO A 492 14.87 -15.19 28.43
N ALA A 493 14.50 -15.81 29.54
CA ALA A 493 13.12 -16.23 29.80
C ALA A 493 12.12 -15.08 29.73
N SER A 494 12.49 -13.90 30.21
CA SER A 494 11.67 -12.69 30.21
C SER A 494 11.29 -12.19 28.81
N ALA A 495 12.08 -12.49 27.78
CA ALA A 495 11.84 -12.03 26.42
C ALA A 495 11.11 -13.05 25.53
N ARG A 496 10.95 -14.31 25.98
CA ARG A 496 10.49 -15.41 25.11
C ARG A 496 9.04 -15.29 24.65
N ASP A 497 8.18 -14.70 25.47
CA ASP A 497 6.72 -14.69 25.25
C ASP A 497 6.17 -13.31 24.81
N GLU A 498 7.02 -12.34 24.54
CA GLU A 498 6.61 -10.99 24.14
C GLU A 498 5.80 -10.96 22.83
N LEU A 499 6.14 -11.82 21.87
CA LEU A 499 5.43 -11.99 20.59
C LEU A 499 4.59 -13.29 20.53
N ALA A 500 4.56 -14.10 21.60
CA ALA A 500 3.80 -15.33 21.59
C ALA A 500 2.29 -15.02 21.40
N PRO A 501 1.55 -15.83 20.61
CA PRO A 501 0.12 -15.70 20.49
C PRO A 501 -0.51 -15.69 21.87
N ALA A 502 -1.52 -14.83 22.10
CA ALA A 502 -2.29 -14.92 23.34
C ALA A 502 -2.92 -16.32 23.38
N THR A 503 -2.53 -17.16 24.35
CA THR A 503 -3.35 -18.32 24.70
C THR A 503 -4.73 -17.78 24.96
N VAL A 504 -5.73 -18.31 24.27
CA VAL A 504 -7.14 -17.95 24.46
C VAL A 504 -7.47 -18.30 25.91
N THR A 505 -7.20 -17.38 26.83
CA THR A 505 -7.78 -17.44 28.16
C THR A 505 -9.26 -17.13 27.97
N LYS A 506 -10.07 -18.13 28.21
CA LYS A 506 -11.51 -17.98 28.39
C LYS A 506 -11.70 -16.99 29.54
N ASP A 507 -12.07 -15.74 29.24
CA ASP A 507 -12.74 -14.81 30.12
C ASP A 507 -13.81 -14.06 29.29
#